data_2efb9ec68ff0642cef377a840e227e67
#
_entry.id   2efb9ec68ff0642cef377a840e227e67
#
_cell.length_a   1.000
_cell.length_b   1.000
_cell.length_c   1.000
_cell.angle_alpha   90.00
_cell.angle_beta   90.00
_cell.angle_gamma   90.00
#
_symmetry.space_group_name_H-M   'P 1'
#
loop_
_entity.id
_entity.type
_entity.pdbx_description
1 polymer ?
#
loop_
_entity_poly.entity_id
_entity_poly.type
_entity_poly.pdbx_seq_one_letter_code
_entity_poly.pdbx_strand_id
1 'polypeptide(L)'
;MLKRFIYFAILVFSTSTAFAHHHDVKLIHVNDHDTTTIADENGCKVYNPMPQNGESISWDGACLKGFADGKGTLKWFINGELKEHYVGNLVSGWAEGSGVYTSYDGTQYDGEWVRSRQHGRGVQLNPDGS
;
A
#
# COMPACT_ATOMS: atom_id res chain seq x y z
N MET A 1 5.55 -8.19 -8.52
CA MET A 1 5.34 -7.52 -7.83
C MET A 1 4.21 -7.26 -7.48
N LEU A 2 3.87 -7.20 -6.96
CA LEU A 2 2.82 -7.23 -6.83
C LEU A 2 2.27 -6.50 -6.22
N LYS A 3 1.54 -6.42 -6.10
CA LYS A 3 0.67 -5.99 -5.53
C LYS A 3 1.11 -5.64 -4.23
N ARG A 4 1.88 -4.57 -3.98
CA ARG A 4 2.42 -4.25 -2.72
C ARG A 4 1.37 -4.22 -1.61
N PHE A 5 0.17 -3.81 -1.83
CA PHE A 5 -0.82 -3.81 -0.79
C PHE A 5 -1.43 -5.18 -0.54
N ILE A 6 -1.76 -5.88 -1.58
CA ILE A 6 -2.37 -7.18 -1.48
C ILE A 6 -1.40 -8.18 -0.90
N TYR A 7 -0.18 -8.10 -1.35
CA TYR A 7 0.82 -9.03 -0.89
C TYR A 7 1.08 -8.83 0.58
N PHE A 8 1.08 -7.60 1.02
CA PHE A 8 1.33 -7.32 2.39
C PHE A 8 0.24 -7.90 3.28
N ALA A 9 -0.98 -7.87 2.84
CA ALA A 9 -2.07 -8.44 3.57
C ALA A 9 -1.92 -9.94 3.72
N ILE A 10 -1.48 -10.59 2.71
CA ILE A 10 -1.29 -12.02 2.74
C ILE A 10 -0.18 -12.36 3.72
N LEU A 11 0.87 -11.59 3.73
CA LEU A 11 1.94 -11.86 4.62
C LEU A 11 1.50 -11.74 6.08
N VAL A 12 0.69 -10.79 6.34
CA VAL A 12 0.23 -10.59 7.68
C VAL A 12 -0.59 -11.79 8.13
N PHE A 13 -1.41 -12.29 7.24
CA PHE A 13 -2.23 -13.42 7.56
C PHE A 13 -1.36 -14.63 7.82
N SER A 14 -0.38 -14.85 7.04
CA SER A 14 0.48 -15.99 7.19
C SER A 14 1.22 -15.90 8.47
N THR A 15 1.63 -14.74 8.84
CA THR A 15 2.39 -14.56 10.02
C THR A 15 1.57 -14.89 11.23
N SER A 16 0.35 -14.54 11.21
CA SER A 16 -0.45 -14.79 12.34
C SER A 16 -0.62 -16.25 12.57
N THR A 17 -0.65 -17.03 11.55
CA THR A 17 -0.81 -18.42 11.77
C THR A 17 0.48 -18.95 12.29
N ALA A 18 1.50 -18.44 11.84
CA ALA A 18 2.71 -18.96 12.19
C ALA A 18 2.91 -18.86 13.58
N PHE A 19 2.65 -18.28 14.23
CA PHE A 19 2.74 -18.06 15.28
C PHE A 19 2.43 -18.38 16.29
N ALA A 20 2.07 -18.35 16.44
CA ALA A 20 1.85 -18.78 17.49
C ALA A 20 3.04 -18.74 18.24
N HIS A 21 4.09 -18.44 17.90
CA HIS A 21 5.13 -18.41 18.55
C HIS A 21 5.57 -17.22 18.90
N HIS A 22 6.07 -16.83 19.77
CA HIS A 22 6.50 -15.70 20.22
C HIS A 22 7.59 -15.17 19.49
N HIS A 23 8.23 -15.82 18.78
CA HIS A 23 9.25 -15.28 18.04
C HIS A 23 8.77 -14.33 17.14
N ASP A 24 7.65 -14.47 16.65
CA ASP A 24 7.10 -13.63 15.69
C ASP A 24 7.00 -12.25 16.18
N VAL A 25 6.86 -12.11 17.37
CA VAL A 25 6.74 -10.83 17.94
C VAL A 25 7.93 -10.01 17.61
N LYS A 26 9.07 -10.64 17.58
CA LYS A 26 10.18 -9.94 17.24
C LYS A 26 10.18 -9.48 15.89
N LEU A 27 9.68 -10.25 15.02
CA LEU A 27 9.64 -9.90 13.64
C LEU A 27 8.82 -8.67 13.46
N ILE A 28 7.76 -8.60 14.16
CA ILE A 28 6.90 -7.49 14.04
C ILE A 28 7.61 -6.29 14.53
N HIS A 29 8.38 -6.48 15.54
CA HIS A 29 9.06 -5.38 16.08
C HIS A 29 10.03 -4.84 15.10
N VAL A 30 10.60 -5.67 14.36
CA VAL A 30 11.54 -5.25 13.38
C VAL A 30 10.86 -4.40 12.37
N ASN A 31 9.70 -4.78 12.03
CA ASN A 31 9.00 -4.04 11.03
C ASN A 31 8.67 -2.66 11.49
N ASP A 32 8.65 -2.45 12.74
CA ASP A 32 8.33 -1.17 13.18
C ASP A 32 9.33 -0.20 12.75
N HIS A 33 10.50 -0.61 12.57
CA HIS A 33 11.44 0.32 12.21
C HIS A 33 11.40 0.63 10.85
N ASP A 34 10.79 -0.14 10.07
CA ASP A 34 10.88 0.06 8.75
C ASP A 34 9.87 0.89 8.29
N THR A 35 9.88 2.08 8.48
CA THR A 35 8.88 2.97 8.03
C THR A 35 9.47 3.80 6.91
N THR A 36 10.02 3.15 5.92
CA THR A 36 10.55 3.84 4.77
C THR A 36 9.46 4.56 4.04
N THR A 37 9.76 5.71 3.52
CA THR A 37 8.81 6.49 2.77
C THR A 37 9.36 6.81 1.39
N ILE A 38 8.49 7.22 0.51
CA ILE A 38 8.88 7.71 -0.80
C ILE A 38 8.08 8.98 -1.05
N ALA A 39 8.70 9.97 -1.65
CA ALA A 39 8.05 11.25 -1.88
C ALA A 39 7.79 11.48 -3.36
N ASP A 40 6.75 12.20 -3.66
CA ASP A 40 6.47 12.57 -5.04
C ASP A 40 7.32 13.80 -5.39
N GLU A 41 7.15 14.33 -6.58
CA GLU A 41 7.97 15.45 -7.03
C GLU A 41 7.77 16.70 -6.20
N ASN A 42 6.69 16.79 -5.47
CA ASN A 42 6.43 17.95 -4.63
C ASN A 42 6.85 17.70 -3.18
N GLY A 43 7.44 16.58 -2.90
CA GLY A 43 7.90 16.25 -1.57
C GLY A 43 6.84 15.62 -0.68
N CYS A 44 5.70 15.22 -1.23
CA CYS A 44 4.65 14.63 -0.44
C CYS A 44 4.92 13.15 -0.30
N LYS A 45 4.94 12.66 0.91
CA LYS A 45 5.40 11.30 1.20
C LYS A 45 4.28 10.31 1.43
N VAL A 46 4.52 9.07 1.07
CA VAL A 46 3.68 7.94 1.46
C VAL A 46 4.61 6.88 2.02
N TYR A 47 4.07 5.96 2.81
CA TYR A 47 4.86 4.88 3.33
C TYR A 47 5.04 3.81 2.25
N ASN A 48 6.21 3.22 2.21
CA ASN A 48 6.58 2.28 1.17
C ASN A 48 7.02 0.97 1.82
N PRO A 49 6.10 0.06 2.03
CA PRO A 49 6.44 -1.18 2.72
C PRO A 49 7.35 -2.11 1.95
N MET A 50 7.48 -1.90 0.65
CA MET A 50 8.31 -2.80 -0.16
C MET A 50 9.14 -1.99 -1.14
N PRO A 51 10.19 -1.35 -0.69
CA PRO A 51 11.01 -0.50 -1.56
C PRO A 51 11.64 -1.29 -2.70
N GLN A 52 11.66 -0.70 -3.88
CA GLN A 52 12.28 -1.31 -5.05
C GLN A 52 13.07 -0.26 -5.79
N ASN A 53 14.04 -0.69 -6.57
CA ASN A 53 14.85 0.24 -7.33
C ASN A 53 14.03 0.88 -8.43
N GLY A 54 14.29 2.12 -8.70
CA GLY A 54 13.65 2.82 -9.81
C GLY A 54 12.24 3.30 -9.53
N GLU A 55 11.81 3.26 -8.28
CA GLU A 55 10.46 3.67 -7.97
C GLU A 55 10.25 5.16 -7.95
N SER A 56 9.08 5.58 -8.36
CA SER A 56 8.66 6.96 -8.16
C SER A 56 7.14 6.95 -7.98
N ILE A 57 6.60 8.01 -7.44
CA ILE A 57 5.17 8.09 -7.22
C ILE A 57 4.63 9.44 -7.67
N SER A 58 3.32 9.50 -7.86
CA SER A 58 2.63 10.77 -8.01
C SER A 58 1.38 10.72 -7.12
N TRP A 59 1.07 11.82 -6.51
CA TRP A 59 -0.11 11.94 -5.65
C TRP A 59 -0.81 13.26 -5.98
N ASP A 60 -2.09 13.20 -6.21
CA ASP A 60 -2.82 14.40 -6.62
C ASP A 60 -3.74 14.94 -5.52
N GLY A 61 -3.74 14.37 -4.36
CA GLY A 61 -4.56 14.85 -3.25
C GLY A 61 -3.80 15.84 -2.38
N ALA A 62 -4.32 16.07 -1.21
CA ALA A 62 -3.73 17.03 -0.29
C ALA A 62 -2.46 16.48 0.36
N CYS A 63 -1.62 17.37 0.82
CA CYS A 63 -0.39 17.00 1.50
C CYS A 63 -0.38 17.74 2.83
N LEU A 64 -0.35 16.99 3.92
CA LEU A 64 -0.42 17.58 5.23
C LEU A 64 0.83 17.22 6.01
N LYS A 65 1.57 18.21 6.43
CA LYS A 65 2.81 18.02 7.18
C LYS A 65 3.77 17.09 6.43
N GLY A 66 3.78 17.21 5.13
CA GLY A 66 4.72 16.45 4.30
C GLY A 66 4.23 15.06 3.92
N PHE A 67 3.01 14.68 4.32
CA PHE A 67 2.49 13.36 3.97
C PHE A 67 1.21 13.47 3.19
N ALA A 68 0.98 12.52 2.30
CA ALA A 68 -0.26 12.47 1.54
C ALA A 68 -1.42 12.25 2.50
N ASP A 69 -2.47 13.03 2.35
CA ASP A 69 -3.56 12.99 3.29
C ASP A 69 -4.84 13.39 2.57
N GLY A 70 -5.90 12.64 2.76
CA GLY A 70 -7.17 12.92 2.11
C GLY A 70 -7.40 12.03 0.91
N LYS A 71 -8.37 12.38 0.10
CA LYS A 71 -8.72 11.58 -1.06
C LYS A 71 -7.90 11.97 -2.25
N GLY A 72 -7.56 11.01 -3.06
CA GLY A 72 -6.80 11.28 -4.27
C GLY A 72 -6.40 10.01 -4.98
N THR A 73 -5.53 10.15 -5.97
CA THR A 73 -4.98 9.03 -6.72
C THR A 73 -3.49 8.97 -6.50
N LEU A 74 -3.03 7.83 -6.03
CA LEU A 74 -1.63 7.58 -5.82
C LEU A 74 -1.17 6.62 -6.91
N LYS A 75 -0.14 6.99 -7.66
CA LYS A 75 0.39 6.13 -8.72
C LYS A 75 1.81 5.75 -8.40
N TRP A 76 2.15 4.50 -8.64
CA TRP A 76 3.50 4.00 -8.44
C TRP A 76 4.10 3.60 -9.77
N PHE A 77 5.32 4.06 -10.01
CA PHE A 77 6.00 3.79 -11.26
C PHE A 77 7.30 3.08 -10.98
N ILE A 78 7.75 2.28 -11.92
CA ILE A 78 9.07 1.69 -11.88
C ILE A 78 9.75 2.11 -13.18
N ASN A 79 10.84 2.82 -13.07
CA ASN A 79 11.57 3.33 -14.22
C ASN A 79 10.64 4.08 -15.18
N GLY A 80 9.75 4.85 -14.60
CA GLY A 80 8.84 5.68 -15.38
C GLY A 80 7.59 4.99 -15.90
N GLU A 81 7.46 3.68 -15.66
CA GLU A 81 6.32 2.96 -16.17
C GLU A 81 5.31 2.71 -15.06
N LEU A 82 4.05 3.00 -15.30
CA LEU A 82 3.01 2.85 -14.28
C LEU A 82 2.80 1.38 -13.94
N LYS A 83 2.89 1.04 -12.68
CA LYS A 83 2.72 -0.32 -12.25
C LYS A 83 1.51 -0.54 -11.36
N GLU A 84 1.18 0.43 -10.54
CA GLU A 84 0.07 0.27 -9.60
C GLU A 84 -0.56 1.61 -9.34
N HIS A 85 -1.82 1.63 -9.03
CA HIS A 85 -2.41 2.86 -8.54
C HIS A 85 -3.50 2.59 -7.52
N TYR A 86 -3.73 3.56 -6.68
CA TYR A 86 -4.71 3.48 -5.61
C TYR A 86 -5.55 4.75 -5.67
N VAL A 87 -6.87 4.59 -5.71
CA VAL A 87 -7.79 5.71 -5.70
C VAL A 87 -8.55 5.63 -4.40
N GLY A 88 -8.34 6.54 -3.51
CA GLY A 88 -9.01 6.47 -2.23
C GLY A 88 -8.44 7.41 -1.22
N ASN A 89 -8.59 7.06 0.02
CA ASN A 89 -8.23 7.94 1.12
C ASN A 89 -6.89 7.55 1.72
N LEU A 90 -6.04 8.54 1.95
CA LEU A 90 -4.81 8.33 2.67
C LEU A 90 -4.85 9.16 3.95
N VAL A 91 -4.23 8.66 4.99
CA VAL A 91 -4.09 9.39 6.23
C VAL A 91 -2.62 9.35 6.60
N SER A 92 -1.98 10.48 6.62
CA SER A 92 -0.57 10.60 6.95
C SER A 92 0.30 9.59 6.21
N GLY A 93 0.02 9.42 4.93
CA GLY A 93 0.82 8.56 4.08
C GLY A 93 0.43 7.09 4.04
N TRP A 94 -0.65 6.71 4.74
CA TRP A 94 -1.11 5.32 4.74
C TRP A 94 -2.49 5.23 4.11
N ALA A 95 -2.77 4.17 3.36
CA ALA A 95 -4.12 3.95 2.85
C ALA A 95 -5.02 3.61 4.02
N GLU A 96 -6.11 4.33 4.15
CA GLU A 96 -7.04 4.16 5.25
C GLU A 96 -8.45 4.34 4.74
N GLY A 97 -9.38 3.54 5.21
CA GLY A 97 -10.78 3.68 4.82
C GLY A 97 -11.02 3.07 3.46
N SER A 98 -11.89 3.65 2.68
CA SER A 98 -12.26 3.07 1.40
C SER A 98 -11.29 3.41 0.30
N GLY A 99 -11.01 2.49 -0.55
CA GLY A 99 -10.16 2.76 -1.70
C GLY A 99 -10.09 1.60 -2.67
N VAL A 100 -9.67 1.88 -3.89
CA VAL A 100 -9.55 0.90 -4.96
C VAL A 100 -8.11 0.82 -5.41
N TYR A 101 -7.53 -0.35 -5.26
CA TYR A 101 -6.16 -0.58 -5.68
C TYR A 101 -6.17 -1.39 -6.97
N THR A 102 -5.37 -1.01 -7.93
CA THR A 102 -5.27 -1.71 -9.21
C THR A 102 -3.80 -1.96 -9.51
N SER A 103 -3.47 -3.19 -9.84
CA SER A 103 -2.11 -3.50 -10.21
C SER A 103 -1.97 -3.53 -11.73
N TYR A 104 -0.74 -3.54 -12.21
CA TYR A 104 -0.48 -3.46 -13.63
C TYR A 104 -1.03 -4.65 -14.40
N ASP A 105 -1.26 -5.78 -13.73
CA ASP A 105 -1.80 -6.94 -14.40
C ASP A 105 -3.34 -6.91 -14.43
N GLY A 106 -3.95 -5.86 -13.89
CA GLY A 106 -5.39 -5.75 -13.90
C GLY A 106 -6.09 -6.27 -12.65
N THR A 107 -5.35 -6.84 -11.72
CA THR A 107 -5.96 -7.26 -10.46
C THR A 107 -6.40 -6.02 -9.70
N GLN A 108 -7.58 -6.07 -9.13
CA GLN A 108 -8.13 -4.92 -8.45
C GLN A 108 -8.72 -5.30 -7.11
N TYR A 109 -8.54 -4.48 -6.11
CA TYR A 109 -9.21 -4.69 -4.82
C TYR A 109 -9.96 -3.40 -4.48
N ASP A 110 -11.27 -3.53 -4.26
CA ASP A 110 -12.11 -2.40 -3.93
C ASP A 110 -12.65 -2.67 -2.53
N GLY A 111 -12.22 -1.96 -1.55
CA GLY A 111 -12.69 -2.23 -0.19
C GLY A 111 -12.04 -1.34 0.83
N GLU A 112 -11.92 -1.89 2.02
CA GLU A 112 -11.44 -1.14 3.14
C GLU A 112 -9.98 -1.39 3.44
N TRP A 113 -9.32 -0.40 3.96
CA TRP A 113 -7.88 -0.42 4.18
C TRP A 113 -7.56 0.10 5.56
N VAL A 114 -6.55 -0.49 6.18
CA VAL A 114 -6.01 0.02 7.42
C VAL A 114 -4.50 -0.05 7.29
N ARG A 115 -3.85 1.08 7.36
CA ARG A 115 -2.40 1.19 7.24
C ARG A 115 -1.88 0.46 6.02
N SER A 116 -2.51 0.73 4.90
CA SER A 116 -2.16 0.18 3.59
C SER A 116 -2.33 -1.34 3.49
N ARG A 117 -3.18 -1.91 4.33
CA ARG A 117 -3.50 -3.33 4.24
C ARG A 117 -4.99 -3.50 4.01
N GLN A 118 -5.37 -4.50 3.28
CA GLN A 118 -6.78 -4.82 3.10
C GLN A 118 -7.37 -5.15 4.46
N HIS A 119 -8.57 -4.67 4.72
CA HIS A 119 -9.18 -4.86 6.01
C HIS A 119 -10.69 -4.92 5.83
N GLY A 120 -11.37 -5.76 6.62
CA GLY A 120 -12.82 -5.81 6.59
C GLY A 120 -13.36 -6.27 5.26
N ARG A 121 -14.35 -5.57 4.74
CA ARG A 121 -15.00 -6.00 3.55
C ARG A 121 -14.36 -5.44 2.31
N GLY A 122 -14.33 -6.20 1.29
CA GLY A 122 -13.83 -5.76 0.01
C GLY A 122 -14.06 -6.79 -1.06
N VAL A 123 -13.89 -6.39 -2.31
CA VAL A 123 -14.07 -7.25 -3.45
C VAL A 123 -12.79 -7.26 -4.25
N GLN A 124 -12.28 -8.43 -4.53
CA GLN A 124 -11.11 -8.55 -5.38
C GLN A 124 -11.53 -9.08 -6.73
N LEU A 125 -11.07 -8.44 -7.79
CA LEU A 125 -11.34 -8.88 -9.13
C LEU A 125 -10.03 -9.28 -9.76
N ASN A 126 -10.06 -10.38 -10.46
CA ASN A 126 -8.89 -10.83 -11.20
C ASN A 126 -8.83 -10.12 -12.55
N PRO A 127 -7.75 -10.23 -13.27
CA PRO A 127 -7.62 -9.53 -14.55
C PRO A 127 -8.71 -9.89 -15.54
N ASP A 128 -9.29 -11.09 -15.44
CA ASP A 128 -10.33 -11.49 -16.35
C ASP A 128 -11.71 -11.03 -15.86
N GLY A 129 -11.78 -10.33 -14.75
CA GLY A 129 -13.04 -9.84 -14.23
C GLY A 129 -13.74 -10.77 -13.26
N SER A 130 -13.13 -11.88 -12.94
CA SER A 130 -13.79 -12.87 -12.07
C SER A 130 -13.48 -12.71 -10.59
#